data_535dc2bbd47820630dad9f5c7b8c457c
#
_entry.id   535dc2bbd47820630dad9f5c7b8c457c
#
_cell.length_a   1.000
_cell.length_b   1.000
_cell.length_c   1.000
_cell.angle_alpha   90.00
_cell.angle_beta   90.00
_cell.angle_gamma   90.00
#
_symmetry.space_group_name_H-M   'P 1'
#
loop_
_entity.id
_entity.type
_entity.pdbx_description
1 polymer ?
#
loop_
_entity_poly.entity_id
_entity_poly.type
_entity_poly.pdbx_seq_one_letter_code
_entity_poly.pdbx_strand_id
1 'polypeptide(L)'
;KYRELAEETECDFEEKDAFVYTLTDWQKIEREVQALETLGFPAEFVQEVNLPFDTEGAVKFPRQAQFQPRRFLAYISRDLNIYEHTFIQELAPGCARYDGGTITARRMIAAPQFPFLNKHGADFLKLYQHRSYVMALKNVSDVRGMYVDEAQKGMSFRNYKDYLLVGGGSHRTGRKGGGWEELQEFVQEYYGIGKAGYYWATQDCMSLDGIPYIGEYSPNTPGLYVASGFGKWGMTTSMAAAHILTEMICGRETGWEAVFDPSRSIWKPQLFVNTLEALAGLLTPTMKRCPHMGCALKWNPQEHTWDCSCHGSRFEEDGKLINNPAAGDANVAK
;
A
#
# COMPACT_ATOMS: atom_id res chain seq x y z
N LYS A 1 0.94 -17.09 11.68
CA LYS A 1 -0.49 -17.13 11.25
C LYS A 1 -0.64 -17.38 9.74
N TYR A 2 0.03 -16.61 8.86
CA TYR A 2 -0.04 -16.88 7.41
C TYR A 2 0.38 -18.31 7.07
N ARG A 3 1.45 -18.82 7.66
CA ARG A 3 1.90 -20.20 7.46
C ARG A 3 0.81 -21.22 7.81
N GLU A 4 0.20 -21.08 8.97
CA GLU A 4 -0.90 -21.95 9.44
C GLU A 4 -2.08 -21.95 8.46
N LEU A 5 -2.50 -20.77 8.01
CA LEU A 5 -3.60 -20.65 7.02
C LEU A 5 -3.19 -21.16 5.64
N ALA A 6 -1.91 -21.03 5.28
CA ALA A 6 -1.42 -21.47 3.99
C ALA A 6 -1.25 -23.00 3.90
N GLU A 7 -1.09 -23.70 5.02
CA GLU A 7 -1.07 -25.18 5.07
C GLU A 7 -2.37 -25.81 4.53
N GLU A 8 -3.49 -25.10 4.70
CA GLU A 8 -4.80 -25.50 4.20
C GLU A 8 -5.13 -24.94 2.80
N THR A 9 -4.20 -24.17 2.22
CA THR A 9 -4.48 -23.38 1.01
C THR A 9 -3.44 -23.65 -0.08
N GLU A 10 -3.87 -24.05 -1.26
CA GLU A 10 -2.99 -24.14 -2.44
C GLU A 10 -2.63 -22.74 -2.98
N CYS A 11 -1.87 -21.95 -2.22
CA CYS A 11 -1.53 -20.58 -2.56
C CYS A 11 -0.05 -20.37 -2.96
N ASP A 12 0.65 -21.41 -3.38
CA ASP A 12 2.07 -21.38 -3.72
C ASP A 12 2.92 -20.74 -2.59
N PHE A 13 2.65 -21.13 -1.33
CA PHE A 13 3.39 -20.62 -0.18
C PHE A 13 4.82 -21.16 -0.21
N GLU A 14 5.79 -20.26 -0.17
CA GLU A 14 7.22 -20.57 -0.22
C GLU A 14 7.94 -19.80 0.87
N GLU A 15 8.65 -20.53 1.75
CA GLU A 15 9.54 -19.91 2.73
C GLU A 15 10.79 -19.37 2.03
N LYS A 16 11.14 -18.12 2.29
CA LYS A 16 12.25 -17.42 1.65
C LYS A 16 12.79 -16.33 2.56
N ASP A 17 14.10 -16.15 2.60
CA ASP A 17 14.70 -15.04 3.34
C ASP A 17 14.35 -13.71 2.67
N ALA A 18 14.11 -12.66 3.47
CA ALA A 18 13.89 -11.31 3.01
C ALA A 18 15.05 -10.40 3.38
N PHE A 19 15.34 -9.44 2.52
CA PHE A 19 16.48 -8.54 2.66
C PHE A 19 16.01 -7.09 2.48
N VAL A 20 16.42 -6.21 3.38
CA VAL A 20 16.36 -4.76 3.20
C VAL A 20 17.78 -4.30 2.93
N TYR A 21 18.08 -4.00 1.67
CA TYR A 21 19.43 -3.61 1.24
C TYR A 21 19.59 -2.09 1.14
N THR A 22 20.82 -1.62 1.16
CA THR A 22 21.17 -0.23 0.90
C THR A 22 22.27 -0.11 -0.15
N LEU A 23 22.21 0.96 -0.94
CA LEU A 23 23.25 1.32 -1.93
C LEU A 23 24.23 2.39 -1.40
N THR A 24 24.01 2.93 -0.20
CA THR A 24 24.70 4.16 0.22
C THR A 24 25.17 4.18 1.68
N ASP A 25 24.48 3.53 2.62
CA ASP A 25 24.73 3.70 4.06
C ASP A 25 24.64 2.36 4.82
N TRP A 26 25.72 1.58 4.80
CA TRP A 26 25.82 0.34 5.54
C TRP A 26 25.69 0.54 7.07
N GLN A 27 26.09 1.69 7.58
CA GLN A 27 26.00 1.99 9.03
C GLN A 27 24.53 2.12 9.48
N LYS A 28 23.65 2.57 8.60
CA LYS A 28 22.21 2.61 8.86
C LYS A 28 21.67 1.18 9.00
N ILE A 29 22.10 0.27 8.13
CA ILE A 29 21.73 -1.13 8.17
C ILE A 29 22.23 -1.79 9.45
N GLU A 30 23.47 -1.53 9.85
CA GLU A 30 24.04 -2.08 11.09
C GLU A 30 23.27 -1.60 12.33
N ARG A 31 22.93 -0.32 12.42
CA ARG A 31 22.09 0.23 13.51
C ARG A 31 20.71 -0.42 13.55
N GLU A 32 20.13 -0.70 12.41
CA GLU A 32 18.83 -1.40 12.32
C GLU A 32 18.93 -2.82 12.87
N VAL A 33 19.97 -3.58 12.49
CA VAL A 33 20.22 -4.92 13.04
C VAL A 33 20.39 -4.87 14.57
N GLN A 34 21.17 -3.95 15.09
CA GLN A 34 21.37 -3.79 16.55
C GLN A 34 20.06 -3.46 17.27
N ALA A 35 19.21 -2.62 16.68
CA ALA A 35 17.89 -2.31 17.23
C ALA A 35 16.98 -3.56 17.25
N LEU A 36 16.96 -4.34 16.18
CA LEU A 36 16.19 -5.57 16.06
C LEU A 36 16.66 -6.65 17.06
N GLU A 37 17.98 -6.79 17.23
CA GLU A 37 18.57 -7.69 18.23
C GLU A 37 18.14 -7.30 19.65
N THR A 38 18.16 -5.99 19.96
CA THR A 38 17.71 -5.47 21.27
C THR A 38 16.24 -5.81 21.54
N LEU A 39 15.43 -5.86 20.49
CA LEU A 39 14.02 -6.26 20.56
C LEU A 39 13.82 -7.79 20.54
N GLY A 40 14.90 -8.57 20.45
CA GLY A 40 14.84 -10.04 20.33
C GLY A 40 14.28 -10.52 18.98
N PHE A 41 14.32 -9.68 17.95
CA PHE A 41 13.85 -10.03 16.61
C PHE A 41 15.00 -10.65 15.79
N PRO A 42 14.81 -11.81 15.15
CA PRO A 42 15.86 -12.44 14.37
C PRO A 42 16.18 -11.64 13.11
N ALA A 43 17.35 -11.03 13.09
CA ALA A 43 17.89 -10.28 11.95
C ALA A 43 19.40 -10.43 11.90
N GLU A 44 19.97 -10.38 10.71
CA GLU A 44 21.41 -10.56 10.47
C GLU A 44 21.90 -9.43 9.55
N PHE A 45 23.08 -8.86 9.83
CA PHE A 45 23.79 -8.05 8.86
C PHE A 45 24.47 -8.94 7.82
N VAL A 46 24.26 -8.66 6.54
CA VAL A 46 24.97 -9.31 5.45
C VAL A 46 25.54 -8.26 4.51
N GLN A 47 26.77 -8.44 4.07
CA GLN A 47 27.44 -7.51 3.19
C GLN A 47 27.12 -7.80 1.72
N GLU A 48 27.02 -9.08 1.37
CA GLU A 48 26.76 -9.51 0.00
C GLU A 48 25.33 -10.05 -0.14
N VAL A 49 24.66 -9.69 -1.23
CA VAL A 49 23.36 -10.17 -1.62
C VAL A 49 23.36 -10.68 -3.05
N ASN A 50 22.41 -11.53 -3.41
CA ASN A 50 22.36 -12.13 -4.75
C ASN A 50 21.59 -11.23 -5.74
N LEU A 51 22.07 -10.01 -5.92
CA LEU A 51 21.57 -9.03 -6.90
C LEU A 51 22.64 -8.75 -7.98
N PRO A 52 22.28 -8.26 -9.17
CA PRO A 52 23.23 -8.05 -10.27
C PRO A 52 24.08 -6.77 -10.13
N PHE A 53 24.04 -6.11 -8.99
CA PHE A 53 24.78 -4.89 -8.68
C PHE A 53 25.30 -4.93 -7.25
N ASP A 54 26.31 -4.12 -6.96
CA ASP A 54 26.91 -4.03 -5.63
C ASP A 54 25.99 -3.30 -4.67
N THR A 55 25.97 -3.77 -3.42
CA THR A 55 25.27 -3.13 -2.30
C THR A 55 26.25 -2.85 -1.18
N GLU A 56 25.97 -1.82 -0.37
CA GLU A 56 26.76 -1.53 0.82
C GLU A 56 26.48 -2.48 1.98
N GLY A 57 25.34 -3.19 1.93
CA GLY A 57 24.91 -4.17 2.92
C GLY A 57 23.40 -4.34 2.96
N ALA A 58 22.95 -5.31 3.72
CA ALA A 58 21.53 -5.57 3.95
C ALA A 58 21.22 -6.11 5.33
N VAL A 59 20.02 -5.84 5.83
CA VAL A 59 19.40 -6.60 6.92
C VAL A 59 18.76 -7.83 6.31
N LYS A 60 19.18 -9.01 6.74
CA LYS A 60 18.56 -10.29 6.40
C LYS A 60 17.56 -10.68 7.48
N PHE A 61 16.34 -10.94 7.06
CA PHE A 61 15.25 -11.49 7.88
C PHE A 61 15.04 -12.96 7.48
N PRO A 62 15.49 -13.92 8.29
CA PRO A 62 15.38 -15.34 7.94
C PRO A 62 13.94 -15.82 8.03
N ARG A 63 13.62 -16.87 7.27
CA ARG A 63 12.35 -17.60 7.32
C ARG A 63 11.11 -16.72 7.13
N GLN A 64 11.19 -15.72 6.26
CA GLN A 64 10.04 -15.02 5.74
C GLN A 64 9.34 -15.88 4.69
N ALA A 65 8.31 -15.36 4.02
CA ALA A 65 7.62 -16.14 3.02
C ALA A 65 7.02 -15.26 1.92
N GLN A 66 6.82 -15.86 0.75
CA GLN A 66 5.98 -15.34 -0.31
C GLN A 66 4.87 -16.33 -0.63
N PHE A 67 3.78 -15.85 -1.21
CA PHE A 67 2.68 -16.68 -1.67
C PHE A 67 1.84 -15.95 -2.73
N GLN A 68 0.91 -16.63 -3.37
CA GLN A 68 -0.01 -16.06 -4.36
C GLN A 68 -1.24 -15.51 -3.64
N PRO A 69 -1.36 -14.17 -3.48
CA PRO A 69 -2.38 -13.58 -2.61
C PRO A 69 -3.81 -13.80 -3.10
N ARG A 70 -4.05 -13.86 -4.41
CA ARG A 70 -5.41 -14.07 -4.94
C ARG A 70 -5.94 -15.49 -4.65
N ARG A 71 -5.07 -16.51 -4.70
CA ARG A 71 -5.44 -17.88 -4.30
C ARG A 71 -5.72 -17.95 -2.81
N PHE A 72 -4.85 -17.33 -2.01
CA PHE A 72 -5.04 -17.23 -0.56
C PHE A 72 -6.38 -16.56 -0.22
N LEU A 73 -6.66 -15.39 -0.82
CA LEU A 73 -7.92 -14.68 -0.61
C LEU A 73 -9.14 -15.48 -1.04
N ALA A 74 -9.09 -16.13 -2.20
CA ALA A 74 -10.18 -16.97 -2.68
C ALA A 74 -10.51 -18.12 -1.70
N TYR A 75 -9.47 -18.67 -1.05
CA TYR A 75 -9.66 -19.72 -0.05
C TYR A 75 -10.28 -19.18 1.24
N ILE A 76 -9.69 -18.15 1.85
CA ILE A 76 -10.17 -17.64 3.15
C ILE A 76 -11.53 -16.94 3.07
N SER A 77 -11.96 -16.56 1.86
CA SER A 77 -13.23 -15.87 1.65
C SER A 77 -14.38 -16.79 1.22
N ARG A 78 -14.12 -18.08 0.98
CA ARG A 78 -15.10 -19.03 0.39
C ARG A 78 -16.41 -19.17 1.20
N ASP A 79 -16.32 -19.03 2.52
CA ASP A 79 -17.46 -19.19 3.43
C ASP A 79 -18.02 -17.83 3.92
N LEU A 80 -17.57 -16.72 3.32
CA LEU A 80 -18.05 -15.38 3.65
C LEU A 80 -19.19 -14.94 2.73
N ASN A 81 -20.16 -14.21 3.29
CA ASN A 81 -21.16 -13.53 2.49
C ASN A 81 -20.56 -12.27 1.86
N ILE A 82 -20.20 -12.33 0.59
CA ILE A 82 -19.60 -11.23 -0.17
C ILE A 82 -20.65 -10.64 -1.12
N TYR A 83 -20.80 -9.32 -1.09
CA TYR A 83 -21.71 -8.57 -1.97
C TYR A 83 -20.88 -7.69 -2.89
N GLU A 84 -20.58 -8.18 -4.09
CA GLU A 84 -19.92 -7.42 -5.14
C GLU A 84 -20.88 -6.38 -5.75
N HIS A 85 -20.34 -5.42 -6.48
CA HIS A 85 -21.09 -4.33 -7.12
C HIS A 85 -21.96 -3.52 -6.14
N THR A 86 -21.61 -3.52 -4.85
CA THR A 86 -22.30 -2.81 -3.78
C THR A 86 -21.41 -1.66 -3.30
N PHE A 87 -21.56 -0.50 -3.94
CA PHE A 87 -20.74 0.68 -3.61
C PHE A 87 -21.33 1.42 -2.41
N ILE A 88 -20.62 1.42 -1.29
CA ILE A 88 -21.02 2.14 -0.08
C ILE A 88 -20.71 3.64 -0.26
N GLN A 89 -21.74 4.47 -0.18
CA GLN A 89 -21.65 5.92 -0.36
C GLN A 89 -21.51 6.68 0.95
N GLU A 90 -22.18 6.19 2.00
CA GLU A 90 -22.13 6.78 3.35
C GLU A 90 -21.96 5.68 4.38
N LEU A 91 -21.21 6.01 5.43
CA LEU A 91 -20.98 5.14 6.57
C LEU A 91 -21.11 5.96 7.87
N ALA A 92 -21.85 5.42 8.81
CA ALA A 92 -21.99 5.96 10.15
C ALA A 92 -22.06 4.79 11.16
N PRO A 93 -21.87 5.02 12.45
CA PRO A 93 -22.05 3.96 13.44
C PRO A 93 -23.37 3.22 13.26
N GLY A 94 -23.31 1.92 13.06
CA GLY A 94 -24.47 1.05 12.89
C GLY A 94 -25.17 1.11 11.53
N CYS A 95 -24.74 1.97 10.58
CA CYS A 95 -25.46 2.19 9.34
C CYS A 95 -24.51 2.44 8.15
N ALA A 96 -24.72 1.73 7.04
CA ALA A 96 -24.08 2.00 5.76
C ALA A 96 -25.13 2.17 4.66
N ARG A 97 -24.96 3.16 3.78
CA ARG A 97 -25.86 3.45 2.66
C ARG A 97 -25.22 3.16 1.33
N TYR A 98 -25.97 2.58 0.42
CA TYR A 98 -25.64 2.34 -0.97
C TYR A 98 -26.88 2.61 -1.86
N ASP A 99 -26.75 2.61 -3.18
CA ASP A 99 -27.87 2.92 -4.08
C ASP A 99 -29.08 2.00 -3.92
N GLY A 100 -28.88 0.75 -3.53
CA GLY A 100 -29.93 -0.25 -3.31
C GLY A 100 -30.60 -0.17 -1.93
N GLY A 101 -30.14 0.71 -1.02
CA GLY A 101 -30.73 0.80 0.33
C GLY A 101 -29.73 1.03 1.47
N THR A 102 -30.05 0.44 2.61
CA THR A 102 -29.29 0.61 3.86
C THR A 102 -28.94 -0.74 4.48
N ILE A 103 -27.70 -0.87 4.92
CA ILE A 103 -27.20 -2.00 5.69
C ILE A 103 -27.05 -1.56 7.15
N THR A 104 -27.54 -2.35 8.08
CA THR A 104 -27.39 -2.10 9.51
C THR A 104 -26.56 -3.22 10.17
N ALA A 105 -25.64 -2.85 11.04
CA ALA A 105 -24.83 -3.80 11.79
C ALA A 105 -24.38 -3.22 13.13
N ARG A 106 -24.22 -4.05 14.15
CA ARG A 106 -23.72 -3.63 15.47
C ARG A 106 -22.27 -3.18 15.46
N ARG A 107 -21.48 -3.73 14.55
CA ARG A 107 -20.06 -3.40 14.34
C ARG A 107 -19.81 -3.29 12.85
N MET A 108 -19.06 -2.30 12.46
CA MET A 108 -18.68 -2.05 11.07
C MET A 108 -17.19 -1.80 10.98
N ILE A 109 -16.55 -2.37 9.97
CA ILE A 109 -15.11 -2.17 9.68
C ILE A 109 -14.99 -1.54 8.32
N ALA A 110 -14.44 -0.32 8.26
CA ALA A 110 -14.03 0.30 7.01
C ALA A 110 -12.60 -0.12 6.72
N ALA A 111 -12.40 -0.99 5.74
CA ALA A 111 -11.08 -1.47 5.32
C ALA A 111 -10.78 -1.13 3.84
N PRO A 112 -11.12 0.05 3.33
CA PRO A 112 -10.76 0.45 1.98
C PRO A 112 -9.28 0.83 1.94
N GLN A 113 -8.70 0.77 0.73
CA GLN A 113 -7.33 1.25 0.53
C GLN A 113 -7.18 2.70 0.99
N PHE A 114 -8.06 3.60 0.54
CA PHE A 114 -8.19 4.95 1.05
C PHE A 114 -9.64 5.17 1.51
N PRO A 115 -9.88 5.59 2.77
CA PRO A 115 -11.22 5.88 3.25
C PRO A 115 -11.87 7.00 2.43
N PHE A 116 -13.07 6.75 1.92
CA PHE A 116 -13.86 7.74 1.16
C PHE A 116 -14.72 8.63 2.06
N LEU A 117 -14.67 8.40 3.37
CA LEU A 117 -15.51 9.03 4.39
C LEU A 117 -14.82 10.29 4.91
N ASN A 118 -15.20 11.44 4.40
CA ASN A 118 -14.63 12.71 4.86
C ASN A 118 -15.19 13.21 6.21
N LYS A 119 -16.29 12.63 6.70
CA LYS A 119 -16.98 13.07 7.93
C LYS A 119 -16.31 12.60 9.22
N HIS A 120 -15.53 11.54 9.16
CA HIS A 120 -14.92 10.91 10.33
C HIS A 120 -13.41 10.79 10.10
N GLY A 121 -12.62 10.86 11.16
CA GLY A 121 -11.20 10.57 11.14
C GLY A 121 -10.29 11.59 10.44
N ALA A 122 -10.79 12.50 9.62
CA ALA A 122 -10.02 13.46 8.83
C ALA A 122 -8.91 12.82 7.96
N ASP A 123 -9.21 11.70 7.31
CA ASP A 123 -8.26 10.88 6.55
C ASP A 123 -7.60 11.64 5.39
N PHE A 124 -8.30 12.62 4.82
CA PHE A 124 -7.75 13.51 3.79
C PHE A 124 -6.54 14.34 4.27
N LEU A 125 -6.34 14.51 5.58
CA LEU A 125 -5.13 15.12 6.15
C LEU A 125 -4.07 14.08 6.47
N LYS A 126 -4.47 12.85 6.83
CA LYS A 126 -3.62 11.80 7.38
C LYS A 126 -3.02 10.86 6.34
N LEU A 127 -3.67 10.76 5.18
CA LEU A 127 -3.35 9.75 4.17
C LEU A 127 -3.02 10.40 2.83
N TYR A 128 -2.14 9.76 2.08
CA TYR A 128 -1.82 10.11 0.70
C TYR A 128 -1.47 8.85 -0.07
N GLN A 129 -1.39 8.90 -1.38
CA GLN A 129 -1.16 7.70 -2.16
C GLN A 129 0.10 7.78 -3.01
N HIS A 130 0.79 6.64 -3.10
CA HIS A 130 1.93 6.41 -3.99
C HIS A 130 1.56 5.41 -5.08
N ARG A 131 2.08 5.64 -6.28
CA ARG A 131 2.14 4.64 -7.34
C ARG A 131 3.43 3.86 -7.22
N SER A 132 3.35 2.58 -7.51
CA SER A 132 4.51 1.68 -7.64
C SER A 132 4.29 0.82 -8.88
N TYR A 133 5.37 0.51 -9.58
CA TYR A 133 5.36 -0.20 -10.85
C TYR A 133 6.10 -1.51 -10.73
N VAL A 134 5.68 -2.51 -11.48
CA VAL A 134 6.29 -3.83 -11.47
C VAL A 134 6.44 -4.34 -12.90
N MET A 135 7.58 -4.97 -13.17
CA MET A 135 7.85 -5.75 -14.37
C MET A 135 8.14 -7.21 -14.01
N ALA A 136 7.65 -8.14 -14.81
CA ALA A 136 7.95 -9.56 -14.71
C ALA A 136 8.86 -9.98 -15.86
N LEU A 137 10.09 -10.38 -15.52
CA LEU A 137 11.13 -10.79 -16.46
C LEU A 137 11.18 -12.31 -16.53
N LYS A 138 11.22 -12.85 -17.73
CA LYS A 138 11.35 -14.29 -17.98
C LYS A 138 12.80 -14.65 -18.36
N ASN A 139 13.20 -15.88 -18.06
CA ASN A 139 14.53 -16.40 -18.35
C ASN A 139 15.67 -15.64 -17.62
N VAL A 140 15.42 -15.19 -16.42
CA VAL A 140 16.39 -14.55 -15.54
C VAL A 140 16.68 -15.48 -14.36
N SER A 141 17.93 -15.49 -13.90
CA SER A 141 18.36 -16.29 -12.75
C SER A 141 17.56 -15.96 -11.50
N ASP A 142 17.34 -16.97 -10.63
CA ASP A 142 16.72 -16.77 -9.33
C ASP A 142 17.65 -15.96 -8.41
N VAL A 143 17.15 -14.87 -7.87
CA VAL A 143 17.85 -14.03 -6.88
C VAL A 143 17.92 -14.65 -5.49
N ARG A 144 17.30 -15.82 -5.28
CA ARG A 144 17.33 -16.63 -4.06
C ARG A 144 16.90 -15.92 -2.78
N GLY A 145 16.07 -14.92 -2.90
CA GLY A 145 15.57 -14.10 -1.79
C GLY A 145 14.47 -13.17 -2.22
N MET A 146 14.00 -12.38 -1.28
CA MET A 146 13.10 -11.25 -1.51
C MET A 146 13.81 -9.98 -1.07
N TYR A 147 13.99 -9.03 -1.96
CA TYR A 147 14.80 -7.83 -1.72
C TYR A 147 13.96 -6.58 -1.84
N VAL A 148 14.20 -5.63 -0.95
CA VAL A 148 13.66 -4.27 -1.04
C VAL A 148 14.75 -3.28 -0.65
N ASP A 149 14.88 -2.21 -1.40
CA ASP A 149 15.75 -1.09 -1.05
C ASP A 149 15.19 -0.35 0.17
N GLU A 150 16.05 0.08 1.08
CA GLU A 150 15.68 0.92 2.21
C GLU A 150 15.23 2.33 1.77
N ALA A 151 15.66 2.77 0.59
CA ALA A 151 15.27 4.05 0.02
C ALA A 151 13.82 4.02 -0.51
N GLN A 152 13.06 5.10 -0.31
CA GLN A 152 11.66 5.17 -0.74
C GLN A 152 11.44 4.99 -2.25
N LYS A 153 12.44 5.32 -3.06
CA LYS A 153 12.42 5.19 -4.53
C LYS A 153 13.21 3.98 -5.03
N GLY A 154 13.67 3.14 -4.13
CA GLY A 154 14.48 1.99 -4.49
C GLY A 154 13.71 0.87 -5.16
N MET A 155 14.47 -0.10 -5.63
CA MET A 155 13.95 -1.27 -6.34
C MET A 155 13.67 -2.44 -5.40
N SER A 156 12.78 -3.32 -5.81
CA SER A 156 12.49 -4.58 -5.12
C SER A 156 12.56 -5.76 -6.08
N PHE A 157 12.98 -6.92 -5.56
CA PHE A 157 13.21 -8.12 -6.37
C PHE A 157 12.69 -9.35 -5.65
N ARG A 158 12.00 -10.22 -6.39
CA ARG A 158 11.69 -11.59 -5.95
C ARG A 158 11.32 -12.47 -7.12
N ASN A 159 11.65 -13.75 -7.06
CA ASN A 159 11.17 -14.68 -8.07
C ASN A 159 9.80 -15.25 -7.69
N TYR A 160 9.00 -15.48 -8.70
CA TYR A 160 7.80 -16.28 -8.63
C TYR A 160 7.74 -17.20 -9.85
N LYS A 161 7.86 -18.49 -9.63
CA LYS A 161 8.05 -19.50 -10.68
C LYS A 161 9.23 -19.13 -11.58
N ASP A 162 9.05 -19.08 -12.88
CA ASP A 162 10.04 -18.75 -13.90
C ASP A 162 10.19 -17.23 -14.18
N TYR A 163 9.60 -16.39 -13.34
CA TYR A 163 9.68 -14.94 -13.48
C TYR A 163 10.45 -14.30 -12.32
N LEU A 164 11.30 -13.34 -12.66
CA LEU A 164 11.78 -12.34 -11.71
C LEU A 164 10.82 -11.13 -11.73
N LEU A 165 10.28 -10.78 -10.59
CA LEU A 165 9.46 -9.58 -10.41
C LEU A 165 10.38 -8.46 -9.93
N VAL A 166 10.46 -7.39 -10.73
CA VAL A 166 11.21 -6.16 -10.42
C VAL A 166 10.20 -5.06 -10.16
N GLY A 167 10.21 -4.50 -8.96
CA GLY A 167 9.34 -3.40 -8.56
C GLY A 167 10.13 -2.12 -8.31
N GLY A 168 9.55 -0.95 -8.62
CA GLY A 168 10.20 0.34 -8.42
C GLY A 168 9.44 1.48 -9.08
N GLY A 169 10.16 2.53 -9.54
CA GLY A 169 9.58 3.70 -10.20
C GLY A 169 8.55 4.45 -9.35
N SER A 170 8.66 4.34 -8.03
CA SER A 170 7.66 4.83 -7.08
C SER A 170 7.59 6.35 -7.04
N HIS A 171 6.37 6.88 -7.05
CA HIS A 171 6.13 8.31 -6.88
C HIS A 171 4.77 8.59 -6.25
N ARG A 172 4.58 9.80 -5.71
CA ARG A 172 3.26 10.23 -5.25
C ARG A 172 2.30 10.29 -6.43
N THR A 173 1.11 9.68 -6.30
CA THR A 173 0.06 9.71 -7.32
C THR A 173 -0.21 11.15 -7.78
N GLY A 174 -0.34 11.38 -9.09
CA GLY A 174 -0.52 12.70 -9.67
C GLY A 174 0.73 13.61 -9.66
N ARG A 175 1.89 13.08 -9.30
CA ARG A 175 3.19 13.74 -9.48
C ARG A 175 3.98 13.04 -10.59
N LYS A 176 4.92 13.77 -11.19
CA LYS A 176 5.87 13.15 -12.11
C LYS A 176 6.80 12.22 -11.33
N GLY A 177 7.06 11.04 -11.87
CA GLY A 177 7.92 10.03 -11.28
C GLY A 177 8.39 9.03 -12.31
N GLY A 178 9.29 8.13 -11.92
CA GLY A 178 9.98 7.19 -12.82
C GLY A 178 9.05 6.29 -13.63
N GLY A 179 8.14 5.59 -12.94
CA GLY A 179 7.20 4.68 -13.62
C GLY A 179 7.89 3.50 -14.31
N TRP A 180 7.30 3.03 -15.42
CA TRP A 180 7.87 1.92 -16.19
C TRP A 180 9.14 2.30 -16.97
N GLU A 181 9.35 3.57 -17.30
CA GLU A 181 10.57 4.02 -17.98
C GLU A 181 11.79 3.77 -17.10
N GLU A 182 11.76 4.18 -15.84
CA GLU A 182 12.83 3.94 -14.87
C GLU A 182 13.11 2.44 -14.68
N LEU A 183 12.06 1.63 -14.57
CA LEU A 183 12.20 0.17 -14.47
C LEU A 183 12.79 -0.43 -15.75
N GLN A 184 12.40 0.06 -16.93
CA GLN A 184 12.89 -0.45 -18.20
C GLN A 184 14.37 -0.12 -18.42
N GLU A 185 14.80 1.08 -18.04
CA GLU A 185 16.20 1.48 -18.07
C GLU A 185 17.03 0.58 -17.15
N PHE A 186 16.58 0.37 -15.93
CA PHE A 186 17.22 -0.53 -14.96
C PHE A 186 17.31 -1.97 -15.48
N VAL A 187 16.20 -2.51 -15.99
CA VAL A 187 16.15 -3.88 -16.52
C VAL A 187 17.05 -4.05 -17.74
N GLN A 188 17.13 -3.05 -18.59
CA GLN A 188 18.04 -3.07 -19.75
C GLN A 188 19.50 -3.05 -19.31
N GLU A 189 19.84 -2.24 -18.31
CA GLU A 189 21.21 -2.10 -17.79
C GLU A 189 21.70 -3.39 -17.13
N TYR A 190 20.93 -3.94 -16.19
CA TYR A 190 21.40 -5.04 -15.34
C TYR A 190 21.03 -6.45 -15.85
N TYR A 191 20.04 -6.57 -16.69
CA TYR A 191 19.57 -7.87 -17.20
C TYR A 191 19.64 -7.99 -18.73
N GLY A 192 19.94 -6.90 -19.45
CA GLY A 192 20.01 -6.89 -20.91
C GLY A 192 18.68 -7.18 -21.60
N ILE A 193 17.55 -6.98 -20.92
CA ILE A 193 16.21 -7.33 -21.40
C ILE A 193 15.52 -6.07 -21.91
N GLY A 194 15.26 -6.02 -23.22
CA GLY A 194 14.60 -4.88 -23.86
C GLY A 194 13.09 -4.80 -23.65
N LYS A 195 12.42 -5.91 -23.25
CA LYS A 195 10.97 -5.94 -23.02
C LYS A 195 10.58 -6.97 -21.97
N ALA A 196 9.84 -6.54 -20.95
CA ALA A 196 9.27 -7.41 -19.94
C ALA A 196 8.14 -8.29 -20.50
N GLY A 197 7.93 -9.48 -19.91
CA GLY A 197 6.83 -10.37 -20.25
C GLY A 197 5.46 -9.81 -19.81
N TYR A 198 5.42 -9.23 -18.61
CA TYR A 198 4.25 -8.57 -18.03
C TYR A 198 4.69 -7.32 -17.26
N TYR A 199 3.78 -6.37 -17.15
CA TYR A 199 3.96 -5.17 -16.35
C TYR A 199 2.61 -4.68 -15.81
N TRP A 200 2.63 -4.12 -14.62
CA TRP A 200 1.45 -3.54 -13.98
C TRP A 200 1.87 -2.47 -12.98
N ALA A 201 0.91 -1.67 -12.54
CA ALA A 201 1.11 -0.68 -11.50
C ALA A 201 0.14 -0.91 -10.35
N THR A 202 0.56 -0.51 -9.16
CA THR A 202 -0.25 -0.56 -7.95
C THR A 202 -0.30 0.80 -7.29
N GLN A 203 -1.22 0.96 -6.33
CA GLN A 203 -1.34 2.17 -5.55
C GLN A 203 -1.35 1.82 -4.07
N ASP A 204 -0.48 2.47 -3.31
CA ASP A 204 -0.27 2.24 -1.89
C ASP A 204 -0.76 3.43 -1.08
N CYS A 205 -1.55 3.18 -0.04
CA CYS A 205 -2.04 4.20 0.87
C CYS A 205 -1.04 4.41 2.01
N MET A 206 -0.43 5.59 2.05
CA MET A 206 0.63 5.95 2.98
C MET A 206 0.06 6.76 4.14
N SER A 207 0.49 6.48 5.36
CA SER A 207 0.18 7.26 6.57
C SER A 207 1.19 8.39 6.79
N LEU A 208 0.92 9.29 7.75
CA LEU A 208 1.81 10.42 8.05
C LEU A 208 3.16 10.03 8.66
N ASP A 209 3.22 8.89 9.34
CA ASP A 209 4.37 8.44 10.14
C ASP A 209 4.84 7.02 9.79
N GLY A 210 4.30 6.43 8.72
CA GLY A 210 4.60 5.07 8.32
C GLY A 210 3.87 3.99 9.14
N ILE A 211 3.16 4.37 10.19
CA ILE A 211 2.37 3.46 11.02
C ILE A 211 0.92 3.44 10.52
N PRO A 212 0.31 2.28 10.27
CA PRO A 212 -1.09 2.17 9.85
C PRO A 212 -2.07 2.74 10.86
N TYR A 213 -3.29 3.06 10.39
CA TYR A 213 -4.42 3.42 11.24
C TYR A 213 -5.34 2.20 11.40
N ILE A 214 -5.40 1.65 12.62
CA ILE A 214 -6.19 0.44 12.93
C ILE A 214 -6.85 0.66 14.29
N GLY A 215 -8.18 0.60 14.34
CA GLY A 215 -8.92 0.80 15.58
C GLY A 215 -10.30 1.43 15.39
N GLU A 216 -10.90 1.96 16.44
CA GLU A 216 -12.11 2.77 16.31
C GLU A 216 -11.84 3.99 15.46
N TYR A 217 -12.76 4.28 14.53
CA TYR A 217 -12.57 5.32 13.51
C TYR A 217 -12.36 6.72 14.13
N SER A 218 -13.13 7.01 15.19
CA SER A 218 -12.95 8.18 16.04
C SER A 218 -13.65 7.95 17.39
N PRO A 219 -13.34 8.74 18.44
CA PRO A 219 -14.04 8.68 19.73
C PRO A 219 -15.55 8.93 19.63
N ASN A 220 -16.00 9.56 18.56
CA ASN A 220 -17.43 9.90 18.35
C ASN A 220 -18.18 8.86 17.48
N THR A 221 -17.52 7.76 17.11
CA THR A 221 -18.08 6.74 16.21
C THR A 221 -17.98 5.34 16.83
N PRO A 222 -18.63 5.09 17.99
CA PRO A 222 -18.54 3.81 18.68
C PRO A 222 -19.04 2.66 17.80
N GLY A 223 -18.25 1.59 17.73
CA GLY A 223 -18.56 0.41 16.92
C GLY A 223 -18.31 0.55 15.43
N LEU A 224 -17.75 1.68 14.99
CA LEU A 224 -17.22 1.85 13.64
C LEU A 224 -15.69 1.84 13.71
N TYR A 225 -15.07 0.89 13.03
CA TYR A 225 -13.62 0.66 13.00
C TYR A 225 -13.05 0.99 11.62
N VAL A 226 -11.76 1.26 11.58
CA VAL A 226 -11.00 1.49 10.33
C VAL A 226 -9.71 0.69 10.33
N ALA A 227 -9.29 0.25 9.13
CA ALA A 227 -7.98 -0.30 8.86
C ALA A 227 -7.48 0.26 7.53
N SER A 228 -6.50 1.16 7.56
CA SER A 228 -5.97 1.84 6.36
C SER A 228 -4.54 2.38 6.59
N GLY A 229 -3.94 2.92 5.54
CA GLY A 229 -2.60 3.49 5.61
C GLY A 229 -1.50 2.44 5.74
N PHE A 230 -1.67 1.28 5.11
CA PHE A 230 -0.76 0.13 5.23
C PHE A 230 0.58 0.33 4.54
N GLY A 231 0.76 1.45 3.83
CA GLY A 231 1.97 1.72 3.09
C GLY A 231 2.20 0.64 2.02
N LYS A 232 3.42 0.18 1.93
CA LYS A 232 3.80 -0.93 1.02
C LYS A 232 3.81 -2.30 1.72
N TRP A 233 3.32 -2.36 2.97
CA TRP A 233 3.35 -3.55 3.85
C TRP A 233 1.97 -4.17 4.06
N GLY A 234 1.10 -4.08 3.05
CA GLY A 234 -0.30 -4.48 3.14
C GLY A 234 -0.51 -5.91 3.62
N MET A 235 0.32 -6.87 3.20
CA MET A 235 0.14 -8.28 3.58
C MET A 235 0.38 -8.50 5.08
N THR A 236 1.50 -8.05 5.62
CA THR A 236 1.79 -8.20 7.06
C THR A 236 0.84 -7.38 7.92
N THR A 237 0.57 -6.14 7.51
CA THR A 237 -0.31 -5.22 8.23
C THR A 237 -1.76 -5.69 8.27
N SER A 238 -2.27 -6.30 7.20
CA SER A 238 -3.65 -6.83 7.19
C SER A 238 -3.85 -7.94 8.22
N MET A 239 -2.85 -8.78 8.47
CA MET A 239 -2.92 -9.80 9.51
C MET A 239 -2.90 -9.18 10.91
N ALA A 240 -2.05 -8.17 11.14
CA ALA A 240 -2.04 -7.42 12.40
C ALA A 240 -3.37 -6.70 12.62
N ALA A 241 -3.92 -6.06 11.59
CA ALA A 241 -5.21 -5.39 11.64
C ALA A 241 -6.35 -6.36 11.97
N ALA A 242 -6.37 -7.53 11.33
CA ALA A 242 -7.37 -8.57 11.62
C ALA A 242 -7.30 -9.01 13.08
N HIS A 243 -6.10 -9.20 13.64
CA HIS A 243 -5.93 -9.56 15.03
C HIS A 243 -6.39 -8.45 15.97
N ILE A 244 -5.88 -7.22 15.82
CA ILE A 244 -6.21 -6.07 16.67
C ILE A 244 -7.74 -5.83 16.67
N LEU A 245 -8.34 -5.73 15.49
CA LEU A 245 -9.78 -5.44 15.37
C LEU A 245 -10.65 -6.57 15.93
N THR A 246 -10.24 -7.83 15.77
CA THR A 246 -10.95 -8.97 16.37
C THR A 246 -10.93 -8.89 17.88
N GLU A 247 -9.78 -8.64 18.49
CA GLU A 247 -9.66 -8.51 19.95
C GLU A 247 -10.49 -7.33 20.47
N MET A 248 -10.37 -6.15 19.84
CA MET A 248 -11.17 -4.97 20.21
C MET A 248 -12.68 -5.23 20.12
N ILE A 249 -13.15 -5.85 19.04
CA ILE A 249 -14.58 -6.17 18.85
C ILE A 249 -15.08 -7.16 19.89
N CYS A 250 -14.21 -8.08 20.34
CA CYS A 250 -14.49 -9.03 21.41
C CYS A 250 -14.31 -8.45 22.81
N GLY A 251 -13.96 -7.17 22.96
CA GLY A 251 -13.73 -6.51 24.25
C GLY A 251 -12.44 -6.95 24.96
N ARG A 252 -11.44 -7.39 24.21
CA ARG A 252 -10.12 -7.74 24.71
C ARG A 252 -9.08 -6.74 24.22
N GLU A 253 -7.97 -6.62 24.92
CA GLU A 253 -6.85 -5.74 24.60
C GLU A 253 -5.66 -6.54 24.10
N THR A 254 -4.96 -6.04 23.08
CA THR A 254 -3.69 -6.61 22.57
C THR A 254 -2.48 -5.89 23.16
N GLY A 255 -2.67 -4.69 23.70
CA GLY A 255 -1.61 -3.77 24.11
C GLY A 255 -1.00 -2.96 22.97
N TRP A 256 -1.47 -3.13 21.73
CA TRP A 256 -0.97 -2.44 20.52
C TRP A 256 -1.90 -1.29 20.06
N GLU A 257 -3.07 -1.19 20.63
CA GLU A 257 -4.14 -0.26 20.21
C GLU A 257 -3.64 1.17 20.14
N ALA A 258 -2.86 1.61 21.15
CA ALA A 258 -2.35 2.98 21.22
C ALA A 258 -1.36 3.32 20.09
N VAL A 259 -0.60 2.33 19.60
CA VAL A 259 0.35 2.53 18.50
C VAL A 259 -0.38 2.77 17.19
N PHE A 260 -1.45 2.03 16.95
CA PHE A 260 -2.21 2.05 15.70
C PHE A 260 -3.44 2.98 15.74
N ASP A 261 -3.72 3.63 16.88
CA ASP A 261 -4.91 4.45 17.10
C ASP A 261 -5.15 5.44 15.94
N PRO A 262 -6.31 5.38 15.27
CA PRO A 262 -6.65 6.36 14.24
C PRO A 262 -6.76 7.80 14.75
N SER A 263 -6.95 8.01 16.04
CA SER A 263 -7.05 9.32 16.70
C SER A 263 -5.69 9.89 17.17
N ARG A 264 -4.57 9.15 16.97
CA ARG A 264 -3.24 9.62 17.37
C ARG A 264 -2.86 10.94 16.70
N SER A 265 -1.91 11.67 17.29
CA SER A 265 -1.48 13.00 16.84
C SER A 265 -1.14 13.07 15.35
N ILE A 266 -1.73 14.04 14.66
CA ILE A 266 -1.50 14.33 13.23
C ILE A 266 -0.32 15.29 13.00
N TRP A 267 0.25 15.86 14.05
CA TRP A 267 1.37 16.80 13.96
C TRP A 267 2.67 16.08 13.59
N LYS A 268 2.79 15.72 12.33
CA LYS A 268 3.95 15.05 11.73
C LYS A 268 4.46 15.88 10.55
N PRO A 269 5.76 15.81 10.21
CA PRO A 269 6.31 16.55 9.06
C PRO A 269 5.54 16.33 7.76
N GLN A 270 5.10 15.10 7.52
CA GLN A 270 4.34 14.74 6.32
C GLN A 270 2.99 15.49 6.19
N LEU A 271 2.37 15.92 7.30
CA LEU A 271 1.16 16.74 7.27
C LEU A 271 1.38 18.04 6.50
N PHE A 272 2.52 18.71 6.72
CA PHE A 272 2.85 19.95 6.01
C PHE A 272 3.02 19.70 4.51
N VAL A 273 3.68 18.60 4.14
CA VAL A 273 3.82 18.20 2.72
C VAL A 273 2.44 17.95 2.10
N ASN A 274 1.57 17.21 2.77
CA ASN A 274 0.22 16.93 2.29
C ASN A 274 -0.62 18.22 2.14
N THR A 275 -0.50 19.13 3.10
CA THR A 275 -1.19 20.43 3.07
C THR A 275 -0.73 21.28 1.89
N LEU A 276 0.59 21.37 1.67
CA LEU A 276 1.14 22.11 0.53
C LEU A 276 0.70 21.52 -0.81
N GLU A 277 0.67 20.19 -0.91
CA GLU A 277 0.16 19.49 -2.10
C GLU A 277 -1.33 19.80 -2.36
N ALA A 278 -2.14 19.78 -1.31
CA ALA A 278 -3.56 20.11 -1.41
C ALA A 278 -3.77 21.56 -1.85
N LEU A 279 -3.06 22.51 -1.25
CA LEU A 279 -3.10 23.93 -1.63
C LEU A 279 -2.66 24.14 -3.08
N ALA A 280 -1.54 23.54 -3.49
CA ALA A 280 -1.07 23.61 -4.87
C ALA A 280 -2.11 23.04 -5.84
N GLY A 281 -2.73 21.89 -5.51
CA GLY A 281 -3.79 21.29 -6.31
C GLY A 281 -5.04 22.15 -6.40
N LEU A 282 -5.46 22.79 -5.32
CA LEU A 282 -6.63 23.67 -5.28
C LEU A 282 -6.40 24.98 -6.05
N LEU A 283 -5.21 25.57 -5.95
CA LEU A 283 -4.86 26.84 -6.59
C LEU A 283 -4.46 26.70 -8.06
N THR A 284 -4.19 25.50 -8.56
CA THR A 284 -3.85 25.29 -9.98
C THR A 284 -5.03 25.65 -10.88
N PRO A 285 -4.87 26.57 -11.83
CA PRO A 285 -5.94 26.96 -12.73
C PRO A 285 -6.21 25.86 -13.76
N THR A 286 -7.35 25.17 -13.65
CA THR A 286 -7.80 24.12 -14.57
C THR A 286 -9.28 23.88 -14.44
N MET A 287 -9.92 23.42 -15.52
CA MET A 287 -11.30 22.95 -15.49
C MET A 287 -11.41 21.48 -15.05
N LYS A 288 -10.31 20.73 -15.14
CA LYS A 288 -10.27 19.29 -14.80
C LYS A 288 -10.03 19.12 -13.29
N ARG A 289 -11.12 18.94 -12.57
CA ARG A 289 -11.14 18.89 -11.11
C ARG A 289 -11.57 17.51 -10.59
N CYS A 290 -10.90 17.06 -9.53
CA CYS A 290 -11.29 15.86 -8.80
C CYS A 290 -12.61 16.09 -8.05
N PRO A 291 -13.64 15.26 -8.23
CA PRO A 291 -14.92 15.43 -7.54
C PRO A 291 -14.85 15.18 -6.02
N HIS A 292 -13.73 14.64 -5.50
CA HIS A 292 -13.54 14.44 -4.07
C HIS A 292 -13.50 15.78 -3.29
N MET A 293 -12.52 16.64 -3.59
CA MET A 293 -12.33 17.94 -2.90
C MET A 293 -11.88 19.06 -3.85
N GLY A 294 -12.08 18.93 -5.14
CA GLY A 294 -11.83 20.00 -6.11
C GLY A 294 -10.36 20.22 -6.52
N CYS A 295 -9.42 19.34 -6.13
CA CYS A 295 -8.03 19.45 -6.55
C CYS A 295 -7.86 19.24 -8.06
N ALA A 296 -6.88 19.92 -8.67
CA ALA A 296 -6.54 19.77 -10.07
C ALA A 296 -6.11 18.33 -10.40
N LEU A 297 -6.65 17.79 -11.48
CA LEU A 297 -6.23 16.52 -12.06
C LEU A 297 -5.01 16.73 -12.96
N LYS A 298 -4.11 15.77 -12.97
CA LYS A 298 -2.91 15.74 -13.82
C LYS A 298 -2.91 14.49 -14.68
N TRP A 299 -2.55 14.66 -15.95
CA TRP A 299 -2.45 13.57 -16.89
C TRP A 299 -1.22 12.70 -16.59
N ASN A 300 -1.41 11.39 -16.52
CA ASN A 300 -0.36 10.39 -16.43
C ASN A 300 -0.22 9.73 -17.81
N PRO A 301 0.84 10.06 -18.57
CA PRO A 301 0.99 9.56 -19.94
C PRO A 301 1.38 8.09 -20.00
N GLN A 302 1.92 7.52 -18.93
CA GLN A 302 2.32 6.11 -18.90
C GLN A 302 1.13 5.18 -18.67
N GLU A 303 0.16 5.60 -17.87
CA GLU A 303 -1.02 4.80 -17.55
C GLU A 303 -2.28 5.26 -18.29
N HIS A 304 -2.20 6.36 -19.05
CA HIS A 304 -3.35 7.00 -19.71
C HIS A 304 -4.50 7.32 -18.76
N THR A 305 -4.16 7.96 -17.62
CA THR A 305 -5.12 8.29 -16.56
C THR A 305 -5.03 9.75 -16.13
N TRP A 306 -6.13 10.28 -15.57
CA TRP A 306 -6.14 11.54 -14.83
C TRP A 306 -5.96 11.24 -13.34
N ASP A 307 -4.90 11.76 -12.75
CA ASP A 307 -4.51 11.47 -11.38
C ASP A 307 -4.59 12.71 -10.49
N CYS A 308 -5.13 12.55 -9.27
CA CYS A 308 -5.22 13.60 -8.26
C CYS A 308 -4.05 13.52 -7.28
N SER A 309 -3.17 14.56 -7.23
CA SER A 309 -2.02 14.57 -6.33
C SER A 309 -2.34 14.81 -4.86
N CYS A 310 -3.57 15.26 -4.54
CA CYS A 310 -3.96 15.50 -3.15
C CYS A 310 -4.15 14.17 -2.41
N HIS A 311 -5.06 13.33 -2.90
CA HIS A 311 -5.46 12.10 -2.20
C HIS A 311 -5.41 10.83 -3.07
N GLY A 312 -5.00 10.96 -4.36
CA GLY A 312 -4.75 9.81 -5.21
C GLY A 312 -5.97 9.24 -5.93
N SER A 313 -7.09 9.95 -6.04
CA SER A 313 -8.17 9.51 -6.95
C SER A 313 -7.65 9.45 -8.38
N ARG A 314 -8.05 8.41 -9.12
CA ARG A 314 -7.62 8.18 -10.49
C ARG A 314 -8.83 7.94 -11.38
N PHE A 315 -8.72 8.40 -12.60
CA PHE A 315 -9.81 8.35 -13.59
C PHE A 315 -9.27 7.91 -14.94
N GLU A 316 -10.09 7.22 -15.71
CA GLU A 316 -9.82 6.89 -17.10
C GLU A 316 -9.71 8.17 -17.95
N GLU A 317 -9.30 8.04 -19.20
CA GLU A 317 -9.14 9.15 -20.13
C GLU A 317 -10.44 9.95 -20.31
N ASP A 318 -11.59 9.29 -20.29
CA ASP A 318 -12.93 9.87 -20.38
C ASP A 318 -13.47 10.42 -19.05
N GLY A 319 -12.74 10.25 -17.95
CA GLY A 319 -13.10 10.71 -16.62
C GLY A 319 -13.80 9.70 -15.73
N LYS A 320 -14.00 8.47 -16.18
CA LYS A 320 -14.58 7.39 -15.37
C LYS A 320 -13.68 7.03 -14.19
N LEU A 321 -14.27 6.87 -13.01
CA LEU A 321 -13.54 6.58 -11.78
C LEU A 321 -12.87 5.20 -11.82
N ILE A 322 -11.56 5.17 -11.55
CA ILE A 322 -10.76 3.95 -11.38
C ILE A 322 -10.50 3.69 -9.89
N ASN A 323 -9.99 4.71 -9.18
CA ASN A 323 -9.62 4.60 -7.77
C ASN A 323 -10.20 5.76 -6.95
N ASN A 324 -10.75 5.43 -5.77
CA ASN A 324 -11.19 6.39 -4.76
C ASN A 324 -9.96 7.17 -4.16
N PRO A 325 -10.20 8.23 -3.31
CA PRO A 325 -11.40 8.53 -2.53
C PRO A 325 -12.55 9.26 -3.24
N ALA A 326 -12.40 9.67 -4.48
CA ALA A 326 -13.57 10.17 -5.21
C ALA A 326 -14.68 9.11 -5.26
N ALA A 327 -15.93 9.53 -5.16
CA ALA A 327 -17.10 8.67 -5.17
C ALA A 327 -17.92 8.75 -6.47
N GLY A 328 -17.39 9.42 -7.48
CA GLY A 328 -18.03 9.59 -8.79
C GLY A 328 -17.02 10.02 -9.85
N ASP A 329 -17.46 10.04 -11.10
CA ASP A 329 -16.67 10.36 -12.27
C ASP A 329 -16.23 11.82 -12.31
N ALA A 330 -15.08 12.09 -12.92
CA ALA A 330 -14.56 13.43 -13.11
C ALA A 330 -15.00 14.01 -14.47
N ASN A 331 -15.32 15.30 -14.49
CA ASN A 331 -15.48 16.02 -15.76
C ASN A 331 -14.10 16.40 -16.30
N VAL A 332 -13.65 15.70 -17.33
CA VAL A 332 -12.36 15.93 -18.02
C VAL A 332 -12.54 16.37 -19.46
N ALA A 333 -13.77 16.71 -19.87
CA ALA A 333 -14.05 17.24 -21.20
C ALA A 333 -13.17 18.47 -21.51
N LYS A 334 -12.83 18.63 -22.78
CA LYS A 334 -11.91 19.65 -23.30
C LYS A 334 -12.44 21.06 -23.11
#